data_fc29b42a7a6bc235b717ba00b5ad2227
#
_entry.id   fc29b42a7a6bc235b717ba00b5ad2227
#
_cell.length_a   1.000
_cell.length_b   1.000
_cell.length_c   1.000
_cell.angle_alpha   90.00
_cell.angle_beta   90.00
_cell.angle_gamma   90.00
#
_symmetry.space_group_name_H-M   'P 1'
#
loop_
_entity.id
_entity.type
_entity.pdbx_description
1 polymer ?
#
loop_
_entity_poly.entity_id
_entity_poly.type
_entity_poly.pdbx_seq_one_letter_code
_entity_poly.pdbx_strand_id
1 'polypeptide(L)' 'VPLFTFYPCRPDGSSIAFDALECADDSGALAVARRVLDEHRSSVEVIIWQGERRVGAVSRITDPA' A
#
# COMPACT_ATOMS: atom_id res chain seq x y z
N VAL A 1 -5.25 -11.12 -14.87
CA VAL A 1 -5.13 -9.84 -14.16
C VAL A 1 -4.04 -9.95 -13.10
N PRO A 2 -3.06 -9.04 -13.07
CA PRO A 2 -1.97 -9.13 -12.11
C PRO A 2 -2.43 -9.02 -10.66
N LEU A 3 -1.78 -9.78 -9.80
CA LEU A 3 -2.08 -9.74 -8.38
C LEU A 3 -1.03 -8.88 -7.67
N PHE A 4 -1.51 -7.90 -6.91
CA PHE A 4 -0.64 -7.02 -6.15
C PHE A 4 -0.84 -7.26 -4.66
N THR A 5 0.23 -7.15 -3.90
CA THR A 5 0.18 -7.32 -2.46
C THR A 5 0.45 -5.99 -1.78
N PHE A 6 -0.36 -5.66 -0.80
CA PHE A 6 -0.32 -4.37 -0.11
C PHE A 6 0.01 -4.60 1.35
N TYR A 7 1.09 -3.99 1.82
CA TYR A 7 1.57 -4.13 3.20
C TYR A 7 1.40 -2.80 3.93
N PRO A 8 0.34 -2.68 4.75
CA PRO A 8 0.22 -1.49 5.60
C PRO A 8 1.30 -1.53 6.67
N CYS A 9 2.04 -0.43 6.82
CA CYS A 9 3.15 -0.35 7.75
C CYS A 9 2.89 0.70 8.82
N ARG A 10 3.28 0.39 10.06
CA ARG A 10 3.20 1.31 11.18
C ARG A 10 4.44 2.21 11.20
N PRO A 11 4.42 3.28 12.01
CA PRO A 11 5.59 4.16 12.11
C PRO A 11 6.89 3.45 12.47
N ASP A 12 6.82 2.34 13.19
CA ASP A 12 8.01 1.58 13.58
C ASP A 12 8.50 0.66 12.46
N GLY A 13 7.82 0.67 11.31
CA GLY A 13 8.21 -0.16 10.17
C GLY A 13 7.58 -1.54 10.15
N SER A 14 6.86 -1.93 11.20
CA SER A 14 6.23 -3.24 11.23
C SER A 14 4.98 -3.25 10.37
N SER A 15 4.68 -4.42 9.80
CA SER A 15 3.48 -4.62 9.00
C SER A 15 2.46 -5.40 9.82
N ILE A 16 1.24 -4.89 9.88
CA ILE A 16 0.19 -5.51 10.70
C ILE A 16 -0.41 -6.71 9.96
N ALA A 17 -0.56 -6.56 8.66
CA ALA A 17 -1.23 -7.56 7.83
C ALA A 17 -0.89 -7.25 6.38
N PHE A 18 -1.49 -8.01 5.47
CA PHE A 18 -1.34 -7.69 4.07
C PHE A 18 -2.64 -8.04 3.35
N ASP A 19 -2.88 -7.37 2.23
CA ASP A 19 -3.99 -7.67 1.34
C ASP A 19 -3.45 -7.97 -0.04
N ALA A 20 -4.00 -8.98 -0.68
CA ALA A 20 -3.65 -9.32 -2.05
C ALA A 20 -4.86 -9.08 -2.92
N LEU A 21 -4.72 -8.18 -3.89
CA LEU A 21 -5.83 -7.77 -4.74
C LEU A 21 -5.39 -7.71 -6.19
N GLU A 22 -6.31 -8.01 -7.09
CA GLU A 22 -6.05 -7.91 -8.50
C GLU A 22 -6.22 -6.46 -8.96
N CYS A 23 -5.24 -5.96 -9.71
CA CYS A 23 -5.29 -4.62 -10.27
C CYS A 23 -4.83 -4.68 -11.71
N ALA A 24 -5.38 -3.81 -12.53
CA ALA A 24 -5.07 -3.83 -13.95
C ALA A 24 -3.62 -3.43 -14.23
N ASP A 25 -3.12 -2.46 -13.48
CA ASP A 25 -1.77 -1.93 -13.67
C ASP A 25 -1.28 -1.26 -12.40
N ASP A 26 -0.09 -0.68 -12.47
CA ASP A 26 0.51 -0.01 -11.31
C ASP A 26 -0.32 1.18 -10.84
N SER A 27 -0.93 1.91 -11.77
CA SER A 27 -1.79 3.05 -11.41
C SER A 27 -2.99 2.58 -10.60
N GLY A 28 -3.61 1.49 -11.00
CA GLY A 28 -4.72 0.92 -10.26
C GLY A 28 -4.29 0.46 -8.89
N ALA A 29 -3.09 -0.13 -8.79
CA ALA A 29 -2.56 -0.57 -7.52
C ALA A 29 -2.33 0.61 -6.58
N LEU A 30 -1.84 1.73 -7.10
CA LEU A 30 -1.63 2.93 -6.28
C LEU A 30 -2.95 3.46 -5.73
N ALA A 31 -4.01 3.44 -6.54
CA ALA A 31 -5.32 3.88 -6.08
C ALA A 31 -5.85 2.98 -4.97
N VAL A 32 -5.66 1.66 -5.13
CA VAL A 32 -6.08 0.71 -4.11
C VAL A 32 -5.26 0.90 -2.83
N ALA A 33 -3.96 1.17 -2.97
CA ALA A 33 -3.10 1.38 -1.81
C ALA A 33 -3.55 2.58 -0.98
N ARG A 34 -4.03 3.63 -1.63
CA ARG A 34 -4.56 4.79 -0.91
C ARG A 34 -5.78 4.41 -0.09
N ARG A 35 -6.64 3.56 -0.65
CA ARG A 35 -7.81 3.09 0.07
C ARG A 35 -7.40 2.21 1.25
N VAL A 36 -6.44 1.30 1.04
CA VAL A 36 -5.94 0.44 2.10
C VAL A 36 -5.37 1.28 3.24
N LEU A 37 -4.64 2.32 2.88
CA LEU A 37 -4.06 3.23 3.87
C LEU A 37 -5.15 3.93 4.67
N ASP A 38 -6.22 4.35 4.02
CA ASP A 38 -7.34 5.00 4.71
C ASP A 38 -8.07 4.07 5.64
N GLU A 39 -8.15 2.79 5.28
CA GLU A 39 -8.83 1.80 6.09
C GLU A 39 -8.01 1.35 7.29
N HIS A 40 -6.69 1.48 7.21
CA HIS A 40 -5.79 1.09 8.28
C HIS A 40 -5.21 2.33 8.96
N ARG A 41 -5.97 2.87 9.88
CA ARG A 41 -5.67 4.16 10.48
C ARG A 41 -4.36 4.22 11.25
N SER A 42 -3.92 3.09 11.78
CA SER A 42 -2.65 3.02 12.49
C SER A 42 -1.44 2.96 11.56
N SER A 43 -1.68 2.77 10.26
CA SER A 43 -0.62 2.69 9.29
C SER A 43 -0.26 4.07 8.76
N VAL A 44 1.03 4.28 8.50
CA VAL A 44 1.51 5.53 7.92
C VAL A 44 1.93 5.35 6.48
N GLU A 45 2.04 4.10 6.03
CA GLU A 45 2.52 3.80 4.70
C GLU A 45 1.97 2.46 4.25
N VAL A 46 1.75 2.31 2.95
CA VAL A 46 1.41 1.03 2.34
C VAL A 46 2.43 0.75 1.26
N ILE A 47 3.12 -0.37 1.38
CA ILE A 47 4.11 -0.80 0.39
C ILE A 47 3.44 -1.78 -0.56
N ILE A 48 3.67 -1.61 -1.84
CA ILE A 48 3.01 -2.39 -2.89
C ILE A 48 4.03 -3.29 -3.56
N TRP A 49 3.69 -4.57 -3.65
CA TRP A 49 4.52 -5.57 -4.34
C TRP A 49 3.70 -6.29 -5.38
N GLN A 50 4.34 -6.68 -6.47
CA GLN A 50 3.77 -7.58 -7.47
C GLN A 50 4.74 -8.75 -7.58
N GLY A 51 4.42 -9.84 -6.89
CA GLY A 51 5.35 -10.95 -6.79
C GLY A 51 6.61 -10.49 -6.07
N GLU A 52 7.74 -10.58 -6.74
CA GLU A 52 9.03 -10.17 -6.17
C GLU A 52 9.43 -8.74 -6.55
N ARG A 53 8.60 -8.08 -7.33
CA ARG A 53 8.89 -6.73 -7.80
C ARG A 53 8.22 -5.72 -6.90
N ARG A 54 9.02 -4.79 -6.37
CA ARG A 54 8.46 -3.70 -5.59
C ARG A 54 7.91 -2.65 -6.55
N VAL A 55 6.61 -2.41 -6.48
CA VAL A 55 5.93 -1.44 -7.33
C VAL A 55 6.11 -0.03 -6.81
N GLY A 56 5.95 0.16 -5.50
CA GLY A 56 6.08 1.47 -4.91
C GLY A 56 5.50 1.49 -3.51
N ALA A 57 5.24 2.70 -3.03
CA ALA A 57 4.67 2.87 -1.71
C ALA A 57 3.81 4.14 -1.69
N VAL A 58 2.78 4.13 -0.85
CA VAL A 58 1.93 5.29 -0.64
C VAL A 58 2.03 5.65 0.84
N SER A 59 2.34 6.90 1.12
CA SER A 59 2.50 7.36 2.49
C SER A 59 1.35 8.28 2.89
N ARG A 60 1.02 8.23 4.17
CA ARG A 60 0.06 9.17 4.74
C ARG A 60 0.82 10.42 5.12
N ILE A 61 1.37 11.06 4.12
CA ILE A 61 2.10 12.29 4.37
C ILE A 61 1.10 13.42 4.43
N THR A 62 0.99 13.98 5.59
CA THR A 62 0.23 15.19 5.73
C THR A 62 1.13 16.30 5.24
N ASP A 63 0.70 16.96 4.20
CA ASP A 63 1.44 18.09 3.72
C ASP A 63 1.48 19.13 4.83
N PRO A 64 2.65 19.49 5.29
CA PRO A 64 2.76 20.48 6.36
C PRO A 64 2.41 21.88 5.90
N ALA A 65 2.34 22.03 4.63
CA ALA A 65 2.05 23.32 3.98
C ALA A 65 2.00 24.51 4.88
#